data_9eb423c64ea3fad7494d1870e414c32b
#
_entry.id   9eb423c64ea3fad7494d1870e414c32b
#
_cell.length_a   1.000
_cell.length_b   1.000
_cell.length_c   1.000
_cell.angle_alpha   90.00
_cell.angle_beta   90.00
_cell.angle_gamma   90.00
#
_symmetry.space_group_name_H-M   'P 1'
#
loop_
_entity.id
_entity.type
_entity.pdbx_description
1 polymer ?
#
loop_
_entity_poly.entity_id
_entity_poly.type
_entity_poly.pdbx_seq_one_letter_code
_entity_poly.pdbx_strand_id
1 'polypeptide(L)'
;LETVNIDLDYRYNAKDDPNRFYYRSDHYNFAKNGIPIIFYFSGTHPDYHLPSDTPDKIEYDLLELRSKLVFYTAWNIANRDERIKVDPKPEAEKFEVDKDKLDGYAGNYGAEGIPLKIGVFIRDNNLFIEVMNQAVQLDALADDVFGSEALGLKITFDIENGTMEFKQG
;
A
#
# COMPACT_ATOMS: atom_id res chain seq x y z
N LEU A 1 -0.56 6.18 33.36
CA LEU A 1 -1.54 5.89 32.32
C LEU A 1 -2.30 4.65 32.72
N GLU A 2 -3.61 4.77 32.86
CA GLU A 2 -4.43 3.58 32.94
C GLU A 2 -4.23 2.78 31.66
N THR A 3 -3.64 1.62 31.79
CA THR A 3 -3.44 0.73 30.66
C THR A 3 -4.76 0.12 30.30
N VAL A 4 -5.22 0.39 29.09
CA VAL A 4 -6.33 -0.36 28.50
C VAL A 4 -5.83 -1.79 28.31
N ASN A 5 -6.51 -2.76 28.93
CA ASN A 5 -6.11 -4.17 28.87
C ASN A 5 -6.56 -4.77 27.53
N ILE A 6 -5.74 -4.51 26.48
CA ILE A 6 -5.94 -5.05 25.14
C ILE A 6 -4.59 -5.61 24.66
N ASP A 7 -4.61 -6.84 24.18
CA ASP A 7 -3.47 -7.42 23.47
C ASP A 7 -3.35 -6.81 22.08
N LEU A 8 -2.15 -6.34 21.76
CA LEU A 8 -1.83 -5.78 20.46
C LEU A 8 -1.17 -6.83 19.58
N ASP A 9 -1.70 -7.01 18.39
CA ASP A 9 -1.19 -7.94 17.40
C ASP A 9 -0.40 -7.19 16.33
N TYR A 10 0.88 -7.47 16.22
CA TYR A 10 1.81 -6.82 15.29
C TYR A 10 2.13 -7.65 14.05
N ARG A 11 1.51 -8.83 13.86
CA ARG A 11 1.82 -9.70 12.72
C ARG A 11 1.60 -9.04 11.37
N TYR A 12 0.65 -8.10 11.27
CA TYR A 12 0.39 -7.33 10.05
C TYR A 12 1.40 -6.22 9.75
N ASN A 13 2.39 -6.02 10.64
CA ASN A 13 3.54 -5.15 10.38
C ASN A 13 4.65 -5.86 9.59
N ALA A 14 4.55 -7.17 9.40
CA ALA A 14 5.52 -7.95 8.65
C ALA A 14 5.55 -7.50 7.18
N LYS A 15 6.77 -7.38 6.62
CA LYS A 15 6.93 -6.97 5.21
C LYS A 15 6.33 -7.97 4.22
N ASP A 16 6.27 -9.22 4.63
CA ASP A 16 5.75 -10.37 3.89
C ASP A 16 4.31 -10.73 4.28
N ASP A 17 3.59 -9.82 4.94
CA ASP A 17 2.16 -10.03 5.23
C ASP A 17 1.38 -10.31 3.93
N PRO A 18 0.82 -11.52 3.77
CA PRO A 18 0.09 -11.89 2.56
C PRO A 18 -1.17 -11.06 2.35
N ASN A 19 -1.72 -10.48 3.41
CA ASN A 19 -2.90 -9.62 3.33
C ASN A 19 -2.55 -8.19 2.91
N ARG A 20 -1.29 -7.78 3.08
CA ARG A 20 -0.77 -6.45 2.76
C ARG A 20 -1.57 -5.30 3.38
N PHE A 21 -2.07 -5.48 4.61
CA PHE A 21 -2.91 -4.49 5.29
C PHE A 21 -2.23 -3.14 5.48
N TYR A 22 -0.89 -3.13 5.59
CA TYR A 22 -0.11 -1.89 5.66
C TYR A 22 -0.38 -0.93 4.50
N TYR A 23 -0.75 -1.45 3.32
CA TYR A 23 -0.95 -0.66 2.10
C TYR A 23 -2.42 -0.37 1.77
N ARG A 24 -3.37 -0.96 2.49
CA ARG A 24 -4.77 -1.07 2.05
C ARG A 24 -5.72 0.00 2.58
N SER A 25 -5.21 1.08 3.21
CA SER A 25 -6.05 2.18 3.68
C SER A 25 -5.31 3.52 3.61
N ASP A 26 -5.99 4.60 3.91
CA ASP A 26 -5.51 5.98 3.77
C ASP A 26 -4.24 6.29 4.57
N HIS A 27 -4.00 5.56 5.66
CA HIS A 27 -2.78 5.69 6.48
C HIS A 27 -1.49 5.51 5.66
N TYR A 28 -1.52 4.69 4.60
CA TYR A 28 -0.34 4.48 3.76
C TYR A 28 0.11 5.75 3.04
N ASN A 29 -0.82 6.63 2.67
CA ASN A 29 -0.48 7.91 2.05
C ASN A 29 0.37 8.81 2.95
N PHE A 30 0.25 8.68 4.26
CA PHE A 30 1.11 9.35 5.23
C PHE A 30 2.40 8.56 5.47
N ALA A 31 2.28 7.26 5.65
CA ALA A 31 3.43 6.39 5.94
C ALA A 31 4.51 6.43 4.85
N LYS A 32 4.12 6.42 3.57
CA LYS A 32 5.07 6.51 2.44
C LYS A 32 5.86 7.81 2.41
N ASN A 33 5.35 8.87 3.04
CA ASN A 33 6.01 10.16 3.18
C ASN A 33 6.76 10.33 4.52
N GLY A 34 7.03 9.23 5.24
CA GLY A 34 7.77 9.24 6.48
C GLY A 34 7.02 9.86 7.67
N ILE A 35 5.70 9.95 7.58
CA ILE A 35 4.86 10.43 8.69
C ILE A 35 4.49 9.23 9.57
N PRO A 36 4.73 9.30 10.90
CA PRO A 36 4.32 8.24 11.82
C PRO A 36 2.82 8.01 11.75
N ILE A 37 2.43 6.77 11.62
CA ILE A 37 1.01 6.36 11.58
C ILE A 37 0.73 5.23 12.55
N ILE A 38 -0.51 5.12 12.95
CA ILE A 38 -1.06 3.92 13.58
C ILE A 38 -2.31 3.53 12.80
N PHE A 39 -2.38 2.28 12.38
CA PHE A 39 -3.56 1.69 11.78
C PHE A 39 -4.23 0.76 12.80
N TYR A 40 -5.29 1.25 13.44
CA TYR A 40 -6.10 0.42 14.33
C TYR A 40 -7.01 -0.47 13.51
N PHE A 41 -6.77 -1.75 13.56
CA PHE A 41 -7.50 -2.73 12.77
C PHE A 41 -7.77 -3.99 13.59
N SER A 42 -8.97 -4.52 13.50
CA SER A 42 -9.39 -5.71 14.24
C SER A 42 -9.53 -6.96 13.36
N GLY A 43 -9.04 -6.89 12.14
CA GLY A 43 -9.16 -7.98 11.17
C GLY A 43 -10.40 -7.88 10.30
N THR A 44 -10.56 -8.86 9.44
CA THR A 44 -11.75 -9.02 8.57
C THR A 44 -12.71 -10.01 9.19
N HIS A 45 -13.99 -9.89 8.85
CA HIS A 45 -15.07 -10.76 9.29
C HIS A 45 -16.03 -11.07 8.12
N PRO A 46 -16.97 -12.01 8.25
CA PRO A 46 -17.82 -12.42 7.14
C PRO A 46 -18.66 -11.31 6.49
N ASP A 47 -18.97 -10.26 7.24
CA ASP A 47 -19.75 -9.11 6.76
C ASP A 47 -18.88 -7.95 6.27
N TYR A 48 -17.54 -8.08 6.33
CA TYR A 48 -16.59 -7.00 6.00
C TYR A 48 -16.84 -6.44 4.59
N HIS A 49 -17.10 -5.14 4.49
CA HIS A 49 -17.46 -4.42 3.26
C HIS A 49 -18.74 -4.93 2.57
N LEU A 50 -19.64 -5.56 3.31
CA LEU A 50 -20.93 -6.03 2.79
C LEU A 50 -22.09 -5.23 3.36
N PRO A 51 -23.25 -5.15 2.66
CA PRO A 51 -24.46 -4.53 3.19
C PRO A 51 -25.02 -5.19 4.46
N SER A 52 -24.57 -6.41 4.74
CA SER A 52 -24.93 -7.17 5.95
C SER A 52 -24.14 -6.76 7.20
N ASP A 53 -23.16 -5.85 7.08
CA ASP A 53 -22.44 -5.27 8.20
C ASP A 53 -23.27 -4.14 8.82
N THR A 54 -24.15 -4.53 9.74
CA THR A 54 -25.19 -3.67 10.32
C THR A 54 -24.87 -3.30 11.77
N PRO A 55 -25.39 -2.17 12.30
CA PRO A 55 -25.08 -1.69 13.64
C PRO A 55 -25.44 -2.66 14.78
N ASP A 56 -26.41 -3.54 14.59
CA ASP A 56 -26.81 -4.55 15.58
C ASP A 56 -25.77 -5.66 15.80
N LYS A 57 -24.79 -5.78 14.88
CA LYS A 57 -23.66 -6.71 14.99
C LYS A 57 -22.43 -6.12 15.68
N ILE A 58 -22.47 -4.86 16.05
CA ILE A 58 -21.34 -4.19 16.70
C ILE A 58 -21.22 -4.70 18.14
N GLU A 59 -20.04 -5.18 18.48
CA GLU A 59 -19.62 -5.51 19.85
C GLU A 59 -19.30 -4.21 20.61
N TYR A 60 -20.33 -3.55 21.15
CA TYR A 60 -20.21 -2.22 21.75
C TYR A 60 -19.23 -2.14 22.92
N ASP A 61 -19.13 -3.19 23.74
CA ASP A 61 -18.15 -3.24 24.84
C ASP A 61 -16.71 -3.24 24.30
N LEU A 62 -16.46 -3.96 23.21
CA LEU A 62 -15.15 -3.96 22.55
C LEU A 62 -14.90 -2.63 21.82
N LEU A 63 -15.94 -2.03 21.25
CA LEU A 63 -15.84 -0.71 20.62
C LEU A 63 -15.44 0.35 21.66
N GLU A 64 -16.06 0.35 22.83
CA GLU A 64 -15.72 1.25 23.93
C GLU A 64 -14.25 1.07 24.35
N LEU A 65 -13.84 -0.18 24.56
CA LEU A 65 -12.48 -0.51 24.98
C LEU A 65 -11.43 -0.04 23.96
N ARG A 66 -11.68 -0.30 22.68
CA ARG A 66 -10.82 0.14 21.57
C ARG A 66 -10.79 1.67 21.44
N SER A 67 -11.94 2.32 21.61
CA SER A 67 -12.02 3.80 21.59
C SER A 67 -11.20 4.41 22.72
N LYS A 68 -11.20 3.82 23.91
CA LYS A 68 -10.32 4.24 25.02
C LYS A 68 -8.84 4.12 24.63
N LEU A 69 -8.43 3.01 23.98
CA LEU A 69 -7.06 2.83 23.50
C LEU A 69 -6.67 3.95 22.54
N VAL A 70 -7.51 4.23 21.56
CA VAL A 70 -7.26 5.31 20.56
C VAL A 70 -7.16 6.67 21.27
N PHE A 71 -8.08 6.97 22.17
CA PHE A 71 -8.08 8.22 22.94
C PHE A 71 -6.79 8.40 23.73
N TYR A 72 -6.39 7.41 24.52
CA TYR A 72 -5.18 7.51 25.35
C TYR A 72 -3.91 7.56 24.51
N THR A 73 -3.88 6.88 23.37
CA THR A 73 -2.76 7.01 22.43
C THR A 73 -2.66 8.43 21.89
N ALA A 74 -3.77 8.99 21.42
CA ALA A 74 -3.82 10.36 20.91
C ALA A 74 -3.45 11.38 22.00
N TRP A 75 -3.98 11.20 23.21
CA TRP A 75 -3.66 12.04 24.37
C TRP A 75 -2.18 12.02 24.70
N ASN A 76 -1.56 10.86 24.73
CA ASN A 76 -0.13 10.73 24.97
C ASN A 76 0.70 11.43 23.91
N ILE A 77 0.34 11.21 22.64
CA ILE A 77 1.08 11.82 21.53
C ILE A 77 0.95 13.35 21.58
N ALA A 78 -0.25 13.86 21.84
CA ALA A 78 -0.51 15.30 21.91
C ALA A 78 0.20 16.02 23.06
N ASN A 79 0.48 15.30 24.14
CA ASN A 79 1.16 15.85 25.33
C ASN A 79 2.67 15.54 25.39
N ARG A 80 3.27 15.08 24.30
CA ARG A 80 4.72 14.88 24.23
C ARG A 80 5.44 16.18 23.97
N ASP A 81 6.57 16.35 24.63
CA ASP A 81 7.46 17.50 24.38
C ASP A 81 8.17 17.39 23.01
N GLU A 82 8.40 16.16 22.56
CA GLU A 82 9.10 15.89 21.30
C GLU A 82 8.19 15.21 20.27
N ARG A 83 8.37 15.61 19.02
CA ARG A 83 7.71 14.95 17.88
C ARG A 83 8.21 13.52 17.73
N ILE A 84 7.28 12.58 17.49
CA ILE A 84 7.64 11.20 17.13
C ILE A 84 8.39 11.22 15.79
N LYS A 85 9.53 10.57 15.75
CA LYS A 85 10.31 10.34 14.52
C LYS A 85 10.11 8.91 14.07
N VAL A 86 10.01 8.71 12.78
CA VAL A 86 10.07 7.38 12.16
C VAL A 86 11.53 7.12 11.83
N ASP A 87 12.00 5.91 12.01
CA ASP A 87 13.31 5.52 11.50
C ASP A 87 13.32 5.76 9.98
N PRO A 88 14.35 6.43 9.46
CA PRO A 88 14.43 6.64 8.02
C PRO A 88 14.39 5.26 7.36
N LYS A 89 13.43 5.06 6.45
CA LYS A 89 13.52 3.92 5.54
C LYS A 89 14.90 4.01 4.89
N PRO A 90 15.67 2.91 4.81
CA PRO A 90 16.81 2.89 3.91
C PRO A 90 16.25 3.37 2.55
N GLU A 91 16.82 4.44 2.01
CA GLU A 91 16.50 4.83 0.64
C GLU A 91 16.73 3.58 -0.21
N ALA A 92 15.67 3.04 -0.77
CA ALA A 92 15.81 2.01 -1.79
C ALA A 92 16.69 2.66 -2.87
N GLU A 93 17.81 2.02 -3.20
CA GLU A 93 18.65 2.48 -4.31
C GLU A 93 17.70 2.64 -5.50
N LYS A 94 17.44 3.91 -5.86
CA LYS A 94 16.58 4.21 -7.00
C LYS A 94 17.38 3.82 -8.24
N PHE A 95 16.91 2.81 -8.91
CA PHE A 95 17.43 2.48 -10.22
C PHE A 95 17.05 3.62 -11.18
N GLU A 96 18.04 4.31 -11.73
CA GLU A 96 17.81 5.36 -12.72
C GLU A 96 17.65 4.71 -14.10
N VAL A 97 16.47 4.83 -14.66
CA VAL A 97 16.19 4.40 -16.04
C VAL A 97 16.60 5.50 -16.98
N ASP A 98 17.27 5.13 -18.05
CA ASP A 98 17.57 6.05 -19.15
C ASP A 98 16.23 6.59 -19.71
N LYS A 99 16.16 7.92 -19.81
CA LYS A 99 14.94 8.60 -20.28
C LYS A 99 14.55 8.18 -21.70
N ASP A 100 15.53 7.91 -22.54
CA ASP A 100 15.29 7.49 -23.92
C ASP A 100 14.69 6.08 -24.00
N LYS A 101 14.85 5.25 -22.94
CA LYS A 101 14.22 3.94 -22.84
C LYS A 101 12.76 4.01 -22.36
N LEU A 102 12.39 5.04 -21.59
CA LEU A 102 11.04 5.13 -21.00
C LEU A 102 9.94 5.08 -22.05
N ASP A 103 10.14 5.74 -23.19
CA ASP A 103 9.17 5.75 -24.29
C ASP A 103 8.91 4.34 -24.86
N GLY A 104 9.93 3.47 -24.78
CA GLY A 104 9.82 2.08 -25.22
C GLY A 104 8.89 1.21 -24.37
N TYR A 105 8.60 1.59 -23.13
CA TYR A 105 7.70 0.85 -22.23
C TYR A 105 6.24 1.29 -22.36
N ALA A 106 5.99 2.49 -22.91
CA ALA A 106 4.64 3.02 -23.04
C ALA A 106 3.83 2.24 -24.08
N GLY A 107 2.61 1.85 -23.73
CA GLY A 107 1.75 1.08 -24.64
C GLY A 107 0.54 0.47 -23.96
N ASN A 108 -0.22 -0.29 -24.73
CA ASN A 108 -1.34 -1.06 -24.24
C ASN A 108 -0.97 -2.54 -24.30
N TYR A 109 -0.93 -3.18 -23.17
CA TYR A 109 -0.59 -4.58 -23.02
C TYR A 109 -1.85 -5.40 -22.71
N GLY A 110 -1.96 -6.57 -23.29
CA GLY A 110 -3.07 -7.47 -23.07
C GLY A 110 -2.63 -8.91 -23.17
N ALA A 111 -3.36 -9.83 -22.56
CA ALA A 111 -3.13 -11.27 -22.71
C ALA A 111 -4.23 -11.89 -23.56
N GLU A 112 -3.84 -12.88 -24.37
CA GLU A 112 -4.78 -13.61 -25.23
C GLU A 112 -5.83 -14.33 -24.38
N GLY A 113 -7.11 -14.14 -24.67
CA GLY A 113 -8.23 -14.73 -23.92
C GLY A 113 -8.64 -13.98 -22.64
N ILE A 114 -7.96 -12.90 -22.29
CA ILE A 114 -8.32 -12.07 -21.14
C ILE A 114 -8.77 -10.68 -21.63
N PRO A 115 -9.98 -10.22 -21.31
CA PRO A 115 -10.48 -8.90 -21.76
C PRO A 115 -9.82 -7.71 -21.06
N LEU A 116 -8.83 -7.95 -20.20
CA LEU A 116 -8.11 -6.92 -19.46
C LEU A 116 -6.99 -6.33 -20.33
N LYS A 117 -7.03 -5.01 -20.53
CA LYS A 117 -5.91 -4.25 -21.10
C LYS A 117 -5.30 -3.39 -20.02
N ILE A 118 -3.99 -3.41 -19.95
CA ILE A 118 -3.19 -2.59 -19.04
C ILE A 118 -2.55 -1.49 -19.88
N GLY A 119 -2.94 -0.24 -19.60
CA GLY A 119 -2.29 0.93 -20.17
C GLY A 119 -1.02 1.26 -19.41
N VAL A 120 0.10 1.42 -20.12
CA VAL A 120 1.36 1.90 -19.56
C VAL A 120 1.67 3.24 -20.19
N PHE A 121 1.92 4.26 -19.39
CA PHE A 121 2.16 5.62 -19.88
C PHE A 121 3.16 6.37 -19.00
N ILE A 122 3.70 7.45 -19.55
CA ILE A 122 4.70 8.29 -18.88
C ILE A 122 4.03 9.58 -18.42
N ARG A 123 4.34 9.97 -17.19
CA ARG A 123 3.99 11.28 -16.63
C ARG A 123 5.16 11.78 -15.78
N ASP A 124 5.62 13.01 -16.01
CA ASP A 124 6.70 13.65 -15.24
C ASP A 124 7.97 12.79 -15.14
N ASN A 125 8.37 12.16 -16.25
CA ASN A 125 9.50 11.21 -16.36
C ASN A 125 9.37 9.95 -15.45
N ASN A 126 8.17 9.59 -15.06
CA ASN A 126 7.88 8.36 -14.32
C ASN A 126 6.95 7.48 -15.14
N LEU A 127 7.12 6.17 -15.00
CA LEU A 127 6.25 5.19 -15.62
C LEU A 127 5.03 4.93 -14.74
N PHE A 128 3.87 4.89 -15.36
CA PHE A 128 2.59 4.59 -14.70
C PHE A 128 1.89 3.45 -15.42
N ILE A 129 1.14 2.68 -14.65
CA ILE A 129 0.13 1.77 -15.19
C ILE A 129 -1.26 2.27 -14.86
N GLU A 130 -2.19 2.04 -15.77
CA GLU A 130 -3.62 2.24 -15.52
C GLU A 130 -4.29 0.89 -15.26
N VAL A 131 -4.81 0.73 -14.04
CA VAL A 131 -5.55 -0.46 -13.60
C VAL A 131 -6.89 0.01 -13.05
N MET A 132 -7.99 -0.48 -13.59
CA MET A 132 -9.36 -0.13 -13.16
C MET A 132 -9.60 1.39 -13.05
N ASN A 133 -9.16 2.17 -14.05
CA ASN A 133 -9.23 3.63 -14.09
C ASN A 133 -8.42 4.36 -13.00
N GLN A 134 -7.45 3.68 -12.40
CA GLN A 134 -6.52 4.27 -11.44
C GLN A 134 -5.11 4.24 -12.00
N ALA A 135 -4.46 5.40 -12.00
CA ALA A 135 -3.06 5.52 -12.38
C ALA A 135 -2.17 5.18 -11.17
N VAL A 136 -1.30 4.20 -11.33
CA VAL A 136 -0.34 3.79 -10.31
C VAL A 136 1.07 4.01 -10.84
N GLN A 137 1.88 4.76 -10.09
CA GLN A 137 3.27 4.96 -10.41
C GLN A 137 4.05 3.68 -10.15
N LEU A 138 4.97 3.38 -11.06
CA LEU A 138 5.92 2.29 -10.94
C LEU A 138 7.31 2.83 -10.58
N ASP A 139 7.96 2.18 -9.63
CA ASP A 139 9.36 2.42 -9.29
C ASP A 139 10.23 1.48 -10.13
N ALA A 140 11.32 2.00 -10.67
CA ALA A 140 12.30 1.17 -11.35
C ALA A 140 13.09 0.32 -10.34
N LEU A 141 13.13 -0.98 -10.55
CA LEU A 141 13.80 -1.94 -9.67
C LEU A 141 15.11 -2.48 -10.27
N ALA A 142 15.18 -2.56 -11.59
CA ALA A 142 16.33 -2.96 -12.38
C ALA A 142 16.11 -2.53 -13.84
N ASP A 143 17.05 -2.84 -14.73
CA ASP A 143 16.87 -2.63 -16.17
C ASP A 143 15.66 -3.45 -16.65
N ASP A 144 14.75 -2.81 -17.37
CA ASP A 144 13.47 -3.37 -17.86
C ASP A 144 12.53 -3.94 -16.78
N VAL A 145 12.82 -3.70 -15.47
CA VAL A 145 12.02 -4.22 -14.35
C VAL A 145 11.48 -3.08 -13.50
N PHE A 146 10.17 -3.03 -13.38
CA PHE A 146 9.46 -2.03 -12.59
C PHE A 146 8.53 -2.69 -11.58
N GLY A 147 8.13 -1.93 -10.57
CA GLY A 147 7.23 -2.46 -9.57
C GLY A 147 6.51 -1.41 -8.75
N SER A 148 5.57 -1.88 -7.96
CA SER A 148 4.91 -1.08 -6.94
C SER A 148 4.84 -1.88 -5.64
N GLU A 149 5.57 -1.42 -4.63
CA GLU A 149 5.55 -2.04 -3.30
C GLU A 149 4.13 -2.06 -2.73
N ALA A 150 3.39 -0.98 -2.93
CA ALA A 150 2.01 -0.85 -2.44
C ALA A 150 1.07 -1.91 -3.02
N LEU A 151 1.23 -2.25 -4.30
CA LEU A 151 0.41 -3.25 -4.99
C LEU A 151 1.00 -4.66 -4.94
N GLY A 152 2.24 -4.82 -4.43
CA GLY A 152 2.97 -6.09 -4.53
C GLY A 152 3.23 -6.50 -5.98
N LEU A 153 3.40 -5.50 -6.84
CA LEU A 153 3.46 -5.69 -8.27
C LEU A 153 4.89 -5.65 -8.75
N LYS A 154 5.25 -6.59 -9.62
CA LYS A 154 6.47 -6.60 -10.39
C LYS A 154 6.15 -6.80 -11.86
N ILE A 155 6.69 -5.93 -12.72
CA ILE A 155 6.53 -5.96 -14.17
C ILE A 155 7.92 -6.07 -14.78
N THR A 156 8.08 -6.98 -15.72
CA THR A 156 9.28 -7.09 -16.55
C THR A 156 8.88 -6.83 -18.00
N PHE A 157 9.52 -5.86 -18.63
CA PHE A 157 9.28 -5.52 -20.03
C PHE A 157 10.29 -6.22 -20.94
N ASP A 158 9.83 -6.59 -22.10
CA ASP A 158 10.64 -6.99 -23.22
C ASP A 158 10.35 -6.02 -24.38
N ILE A 159 11.19 -4.98 -24.49
CA ILE A 159 10.99 -3.92 -25.47
C ILE A 159 11.15 -4.43 -26.89
N GLU A 160 12.07 -5.39 -27.12
CA GLU A 160 12.33 -5.92 -28.45
C GLU A 160 11.11 -6.66 -29.01
N ASN A 161 10.40 -7.38 -28.17
CA ASN A 161 9.21 -8.15 -28.56
C ASN A 161 7.90 -7.39 -28.27
N GLY A 162 7.96 -6.22 -27.63
CA GLY A 162 6.79 -5.44 -27.27
C GLY A 162 5.88 -6.16 -26.27
N THR A 163 6.46 -6.98 -25.38
CA THR A 163 5.72 -7.76 -24.40
C THR A 163 6.04 -7.35 -22.96
N MET A 164 5.15 -7.72 -22.05
CA MET A 164 5.38 -7.51 -20.62
C MET A 164 4.93 -8.74 -19.82
N GLU A 165 5.72 -9.12 -18.83
CA GLU A 165 5.35 -10.11 -17.83
C GLU A 165 4.90 -9.40 -16.55
N PHE A 166 3.75 -9.81 -16.03
CA PHE A 166 3.13 -9.24 -14.84
C PHE A 166 3.10 -10.29 -13.73
N LYS A 167 3.69 -9.99 -12.58
CA LYS A 167 3.65 -10.82 -11.38
C LYS A 167 3.09 -10.02 -10.21
N GLN A 168 2.10 -10.60 -9.55
CA GLN A 168 1.55 -10.07 -8.30
C GLN A 168 1.79 -11.10 -7.20
N GLY A 169 2.53 -10.70 -6.16
CA GLY A 169 2.87 -11.53 -5.00
C GLY A 169 1.98 -11.24 -3.82
#